data_493e4d1f093a0d3b05362969554b4160
#
_entry.id   493e4d1f093a0d3b05362969554b4160
#
_cell.length_a   1.000
_cell.length_b   1.000
_cell.length_c   1.000
_cell.angle_alpha   90.00
_cell.angle_beta   90.00
_cell.angle_gamma   90.00
#
_symmetry.space_group_name_H-M   'P 1'
#
loop_
_entity.id
_entity.type
_entity.pdbx_description
1 polymer ?
#
loop_
_entity_poly.entity_id
_entity_poly.type
_entity_poly.pdbx_seq_one_letter_code
_entity_poly.pdbx_strand_id
1 'polypeptide(L)'
;MHPKIFGSSLTNTYITTDYSEALIEMVTPPCNSHFEALNFLENIIAYVYRNLDEEYLWPASMPCIIAGDKSIPIAYYGTSNPARMKTTYRRGLGNRYGRVMQVISGIHY
;
A
#
# COMPACT_ATOMS: atom_id res chain seq x y z
N MET A 1 -3.34 -9.79 1.43
CA MET A 1 -3.87 -9.21 2.70
C MET A 1 -2.73 -8.44 3.37
N HIS A 2 -3.01 -7.27 3.90
CA HIS A 2 -1.98 -6.51 4.65
C HIS A 2 -1.50 -7.34 5.85
N PRO A 3 -0.18 -7.59 6.00
CA PRO A 3 0.30 -8.44 7.07
C PRO A 3 -0.05 -7.88 8.45
N LYS A 4 -0.65 -8.69 9.30
CA LYS A 4 -1.07 -8.29 10.66
C LYS A 4 0.09 -7.81 11.54
N ILE A 5 1.30 -8.28 11.26
CA ILE A 5 2.50 -7.92 12.03
C ILE A 5 2.84 -6.43 11.94
N PHE A 6 2.43 -5.74 10.87
CA PHE A 6 2.63 -4.29 10.73
C PHE A 6 1.56 -3.47 11.48
N GLY A 7 0.61 -4.12 12.13
CA GLY A 7 -0.51 -3.45 12.76
C GLY A 7 -1.56 -2.95 11.77
N SER A 8 -2.40 -2.03 12.23
CA SER A 8 -3.44 -1.45 11.37
C SER A 8 -2.84 -0.49 10.35
N SER A 9 -3.14 -0.68 9.07
CA SER A 9 -2.77 0.24 8.00
C SER A 9 -3.37 1.65 8.16
N LEU A 10 -4.40 1.78 8.97
CA LEU A 10 -5.01 3.08 9.30
C LEU A 10 -4.16 3.91 10.28
N THR A 11 -3.42 3.23 11.15
CA THR A 11 -2.70 3.85 12.29
C THR A 11 -1.18 3.71 12.23
N ASN A 12 -0.65 2.88 11.33
CA ASN A 12 0.79 2.78 11.15
C ASN A 12 1.30 4.04 10.42
N THR A 13 2.35 4.65 10.98
CA THR A 13 2.88 5.93 10.47
C THR A 13 3.63 5.76 9.16
N TYR A 14 4.28 4.62 8.94
CA TYR A 14 5.23 4.43 7.83
C TYR A 14 4.84 3.34 6.85
N ILE A 15 3.93 2.45 7.22
CA ILE A 15 3.52 1.30 6.41
C ILE A 15 2.00 1.25 6.36
N THR A 16 1.44 1.40 5.19
CA THR A 16 0.00 1.36 4.96
C THR A 16 -0.32 0.59 3.68
N THR A 17 -1.57 0.57 3.30
CA THR A 17 -2.00 0.06 1.99
C THR A 17 -2.33 1.23 1.08
N ASP A 18 -1.94 1.11 -0.17
CA ASP A 18 -2.41 2.01 -1.23
C ASP A 18 -3.86 1.65 -1.59
N TYR A 19 -4.20 1.57 -2.87
CA TYR A 19 -5.57 1.28 -3.32
C TYR A 19 -6.02 -0.13 -2.95
N SER A 20 -5.19 -1.12 -3.20
CA SER A 20 -5.47 -2.54 -2.96
C SER A 20 -4.92 -3.02 -1.63
N GLU A 21 -5.60 -4.00 -1.04
CA GLU A 21 -5.13 -4.72 0.15
C GLU A 21 -3.77 -5.41 -0.05
N ALA A 22 -3.44 -5.75 -1.30
CA ALA A 22 -2.16 -6.37 -1.68
C ALA A 22 -1.08 -5.35 -2.07
N LEU A 23 -1.40 -4.07 -2.11
CA LEU A 23 -0.49 -3.00 -2.53
C LEU A 23 0.03 -2.26 -1.29
N ILE A 24 1.25 -2.59 -0.87
CA ILE A 24 1.88 -1.95 0.28
C ILE A 24 2.38 -0.55 -0.10
N GLU A 25 2.14 0.41 0.77
CA GLU A 25 2.65 1.77 0.64
C GLU A 25 3.58 2.08 1.81
N MET A 26 4.77 2.55 1.50
CA MET A 26 5.79 2.94 2.47
C MET A 26 5.94 4.45 2.46
N VAL A 27 5.86 5.07 3.62
CA VAL A 27 5.87 6.53 3.77
C VAL A 27 7.04 6.94 4.66
N THR A 28 7.93 7.78 4.13
CA THR A 28 8.99 8.40 4.93
C THR A 28 8.48 9.67 5.61
N PRO A 29 9.07 10.08 6.74
CA PRO A 29 8.84 11.44 7.23
C PRO A 29 9.46 12.45 6.26
N PRO A 30 9.08 13.74 6.36
CA PRO A 30 9.81 14.80 5.69
C PRO A 30 11.28 14.78 6.10
N CYS A 31 12.18 14.78 5.13
CA CYS A 31 13.63 14.69 5.33
C CYS A 31 14.33 15.93 4.79
N ASN A 32 15.51 16.25 5.34
CA ASN A 32 16.27 17.42 4.92
C ASN A 32 17.10 17.19 3.66
N SER A 33 17.26 15.95 3.25
CA SER A 33 17.97 15.58 2.02
C SER A 33 17.43 14.29 1.41
N HIS A 34 17.68 14.11 0.12
CA HIS A 34 17.31 12.85 -0.55
C HIS A 34 18.08 11.64 0.00
N PHE A 35 19.30 11.79 0.48
CA PHE A 35 20.05 10.73 1.14
C PHE A 35 19.37 10.27 2.43
N GLU A 36 18.89 11.21 3.23
CA GLU A 36 18.16 10.90 4.46
C GLU A 36 16.85 10.17 4.15
N ALA A 37 16.10 10.65 3.17
CA ALA A 37 14.86 10.03 2.73
C ALA A 37 15.10 8.60 2.20
N LEU A 38 16.12 8.40 1.37
CA LEU A 38 16.47 7.09 0.84
C LEU A 38 16.89 6.11 1.95
N ASN A 39 17.75 6.56 2.87
CA ASN A 39 18.19 5.73 3.99
C ASN A 39 17.00 5.32 4.89
N PHE A 40 16.07 6.23 5.13
CA PHE A 40 14.86 5.93 5.88
C PHE A 40 13.99 4.91 5.16
N LEU A 41 13.78 5.08 3.85
CA LEU A 41 13.03 4.14 3.03
C LEU A 41 13.66 2.75 3.00
N GLU A 42 14.99 2.66 2.86
CA GLU A 42 15.72 1.39 2.90
C GLU A 42 15.53 0.67 4.24
N ASN A 43 15.49 1.40 5.34
CA ASN A 43 15.21 0.84 6.66
C ASN A 43 13.77 0.30 6.77
N ILE A 44 12.79 1.00 6.20
CA ILE A 44 11.41 0.50 6.13
C ILE A 44 11.35 -0.78 5.29
N ILE A 45 11.97 -0.79 4.13
CA ILE A 45 12.03 -1.96 3.24
C ILE A 45 12.67 -3.16 3.96
N ALA A 46 13.80 -2.95 4.63
CA ALA A 46 14.48 -4.00 5.39
C ALA A 46 13.58 -4.55 6.52
N TYR A 47 12.86 -3.68 7.20
CA TYR A 47 11.89 -4.08 8.23
C TYR A 47 10.75 -4.92 7.63
N VAL A 48 10.20 -4.51 6.51
CA VAL A 48 9.14 -5.26 5.80
C VAL A 48 9.64 -6.64 5.41
N TYR A 49 10.82 -6.74 4.77
CA TYR A 49 11.38 -8.03 4.35
C TYR A 49 11.64 -9.00 5.52
N ARG A 50 12.07 -8.50 6.66
CA ARG A 50 12.28 -9.34 7.86
C ARG A 50 10.98 -9.92 8.42
N ASN A 51 9.86 -9.31 8.09
CA ASN A 51 8.54 -9.68 8.60
C ASN A 51 7.63 -10.30 7.53
N LEU A 52 8.11 -10.42 6.29
CA LEU A 52 7.47 -11.23 5.27
C LEU A 52 7.87 -12.70 5.49
N ASP A 53 6.91 -13.59 5.38
CA ASP A 53 7.14 -15.02 5.53
C ASP A 53 7.54 -15.63 4.17
N GLU A 54 6.59 -16.11 3.40
CA GLU A 54 6.82 -16.69 2.07
C GLU A 54 6.50 -15.72 0.93
N GLU A 55 6.21 -14.47 1.25
CA GLU A 55 5.83 -13.43 0.30
C GLU A 55 7.05 -12.59 -0.13
N TYR A 56 6.98 -12.04 -1.33
CA TYR A 56 7.99 -11.13 -1.88
C TYR A 56 7.38 -9.80 -2.26
N LEU A 57 8.16 -8.73 -2.15
CA LEU A 57 7.78 -7.44 -2.69
C LEU A 57 7.96 -7.43 -4.21
N TRP A 58 6.95 -6.95 -4.92
CA TRP A 58 7.00 -6.70 -6.35
C TRP A 58 7.38 -5.24 -6.60
N PRO A 59 8.62 -4.94 -7.04
CA PRO A 59 9.13 -3.56 -7.06
C PRO A 59 8.80 -2.80 -8.35
N ALA A 60 8.06 -3.39 -9.28
CA ALA A 60 7.71 -2.74 -10.54
C ALA A 60 6.44 -1.89 -10.38
N SER A 61 6.38 -0.76 -11.09
CA SER A 61 5.20 0.11 -11.12
C SER A 61 3.96 -0.59 -11.64
N MET A 62 4.12 -1.38 -12.70
CA MET A 62 3.03 -2.20 -13.23
C MET A 62 2.82 -3.41 -12.34
N PRO A 63 1.56 -3.78 -12.04
CA PRO A 63 1.28 -4.97 -11.24
C PRO A 63 1.71 -6.25 -11.96
N CYS A 64 1.86 -7.33 -11.18
CA CYS A 64 2.02 -8.66 -11.74
C CYS A 64 0.75 -9.13 -12.48
N ILE A 65 0.72 -10.38 -12.92
CA ILE A 65 -0.44 -10.94 -13.65
C ILE A 65 -1.72 -10.78 -12.82
N ILE A 66 -2.72 -10.13 -13.40
CA ILE A 66 -4.02 -9.88 -12.79
C ILE A 66 -5.08 -10.63 -13.60
N ALA A 67 -5.96 -11.36 -12.90
CA ALA A 67 -7.06 -12.12 -13.51
C ALA A 67 -8.29 -11.25 -13.88
N GLY A 68 -8.11 -9.95 -13.99
CA GLY A 68 -9.16 -8.97 -14.31
C GLY A 68 -9.48 -8.02 -13.18
N ASP A 69 -10.28 -7.02 -13.48
CA ASP A 69 -10.59 -5.90 -12.58
C ASP A 69 -11.20 -6.34 -11.24
N LYS A 70 -12.08 -7.32 -11.29
CA LYS A 70 -12.78 -7.84 -10.09
C LYS A 70 -11.89 -8.68 -9.16
N SER A 71 -10.74 -9.15 -9.64
CA SER A 71 -9.79 -9.92 -8.84
C SER A 71 -8.96 -9.07 -7.87
N ILE A 72 -8.99 -7.75 -8.04
CA ILE A 72 -8.22 -6.80 -7.24
C ILE A 72 -9.00 -6.48 -5.96
N PRO A 73 -8.52 -6.88 -4.76
CA PRO A 73 -9.18 -6.55 -3.52
C PRO A 73 -8.95 -5.09 -3.15
N ILE A 74 -10.03 -4.39 -2.83
CA ILE A 74 -9.95 -3.02 -2.30
C ILE A 74 -9.40 -3.06 -0.88
N ALA A 75 -8.51 -2.13 -0.53
CA ALA A 75 -7.94 -2.03 0.80
C ALA A 75 -9.03 -1.88 1.87
N TYR A 76 -8.90 -2.63 2.95
CA TYR A 76 -9.83 -2.65 4.07
C TYR A 76 -9.14 -2.14 5.33
N TYR A 77 -9.72 -1.12 5.95
CA TYR A 77 -9.14 -0.42 7.09
C TYR A 77 -9.85 -0.68 8.42
N GLY A 78 -10.86 -1.54 8.41
CA GLY A 78 -11.65 -1.83 9.60
C GLY A 78 -13.08 -1.25 9.54
N THR A 79 -13.72 -1.14 10.70
CA THR A 79 -15.14 -0.78 10.83
C THR A 79 -15.39 0.64 11.36
N SER A 80 -14.35 1.35 11.78
CA SER A 80 -14.50 2.74 12.23
C SER A 80 -14.98 3.66 11.11
N ASN A 81 -15.55 4.80 11.45
CA ASN A 81 -16.04 5.75 10.45
C ASN A 81 -14.94 6.24 9.48
N PRO A 82 -13.73 6.62 9.94
CA PRO A 82 -12.62 6.93 9.04
C PRO A 82 -12.23 5.76 8.13
N ALA A 83 -12.21 4.54 8.66
CA ALA A 83 -11.88 3.34 7.89
C ALA A 83 -12.91 3.08 6.78
N ARG A 84 -14.20 3.18 7.13
CA ARG A 84 -15.30 3.02 6.17
C ARG A 84 -15.29 4.09 5.10
N MET A 85 -14.96 5.33 5.43
CA MET A 85 -14.81 6.42 4.48
C MET A 85 -13.71 6.14 3.47
N LYS A 86 -12.54 5.68 3.91
CA LYS A 86 -11.42 5.31 3.02
C LYS A 86 -11.81 4.18 2.06
N THR A 87 -12.46 3.14 2.56
CA THR A 87 -12.91 2.01 1.73
C THR A 87 -13.97 2.45 0.72
N THR A 88 -14.93 3.26 1.12
CA THR A 88 -15.98 3.79 0.24
C THR A 88 -15.40 4.67 -0.87
N TYR A 89 -14.46 5.53 -0.54
CA TYR A 89 -13.75 6.36 -1.52
C TYR A 89 -13.04 5.51 -2.58
N ARG A 90 -12.30 4.49 -2.15
CA ARG A 90 -11.60 3.58 -3.05
C ARG A 90 -12.56 2.77 -3.93
N ARG A 91 -13.66 2.34 -3.38
CA ARG A 91 -14.73 1.67 -4.14
C ARG A 91 -15.28 2.59 -5.22
N GLY A 92 -15.50 3.86 -4.91
CA GLY A 92 -15.92 4.88 -5.86
C GLY A 92 -14.91 5.09 -6.99
N LEU A 93 -13.60 5.13 -6.68
CA LEU A 93 -12.54 5.19 -7.69
C LEU A 93 -12.57 3.97 -8.62
N GLY A 94 -12.72 2.77 -8.06
CA GLY A 94 -12.83 1.53 -8.83
C GLY A 94 -14.04 1.52 -9.78
N ASN A 95 -15.16 2.03 -9.33
CA ASN A 95 -16.37 2.12 -10.15
C ASN A 95 -16.25 3.14 -11.28
N ARG A 96 -15.54 4.26 -11.05
CA ARG A 96 -15.38 5.33 -12.05
C ARG A 96 -14.26 5.07 -13.05
N TYR A 97 -13.14 4.55 -12.61
CA TYR A 97 -11.90 4.47 -13.40
C TYR A 97 -11.38 3.05 -13.60
N GLY A 98 -12.02 2.05 -12.99
CA GLY A 98 -11.54 0.67 -12.97
C GLY A 98 -10.44 0.42 -11.95
N ARG A 99 -10.40 -0.81 -11.41
CA ARG A 99 -9.44 -1.18 -10.35
C ARG A 99 -8.04 -1.40 -10.90
N VAL A 100 -7.91 -1.88 -12.13
CA VAL A 100 -6.61 -2.14 -12.77
C VAL A 100 -5.78 -0.86 -12.86
N MET A 101 -6.38 0.25 -13.22
CA MET A 101 -5.68 1.54 -13.29
C MET A 101 -5.20 2.05 -11.92
N GLN A 102 -5.88 1.66 -10.85
CA GLN A 102 -5.56 2.10 -9.48
C GLN A 102 -4.42 1.30 -8.83
N VAL A 103 -4.00 0.18 -9.41
CA VAL A 103 -2.91 -0.65 -8.87
C VAL A 103 -1.56 -0.44 -9.57
N ILE A 104 -1.47 0.58 -10.39
CA ILE A 104 -0.19 1.07 -10.91
C ILE A 104 0.49 1.89 -9.81
N SER A 105 1.69 1.49 -9.44
CA SER A 105 2.46 2.11 -8.35
C SER A 105 3.35 3.24 -8.85
N GLY A 106 3.64 4.18 -7.96
CA GLY A 106 4.57 5.26 -8.22
C GLY A 106 5.43 5.61 -7.00
N ILE A 107 6.46 6.41 -7.23
CA ILE A 107 7.23 7.08 -6.19
C ILE A 107 6.81 8.54 -6.22
N HIS A 108 6.37 9.05 -5.07
CA HIS A 108 6.00 10.45 -4.90
C HIS A 108 7.06 11.14 -4.04
N TYR A 109 7.61 12.24 -4.57
CA TYR A 109 8.66 13.01 -3.93
C TYR A 109 8.24 14.47 -3.77
#